data_37b8e62d39910f57f6440414256affb1
#
_entry.id   37b8e62d39910f57f6440414256affb1
#
_cell.length_a   1.000
_cell.length_b   1.000
_cell.length_c   1.000
_cell.angle_alpha   90.00
_cell.angle_beta   90.00
_cell.angle_gamma   90.00
#
_symmetry.space_group_name_H-M   'P 1'
#
loop_
_entity.id
_entity.type
_entity.pdbx_description
1 polymer ?
#
loop_
_entity_poly.entity_id
_entity_poly.type
_entity_poly.pdbx_seq_one_letter_code
_entity_poly.pdbx_strand_id
1 'polypeptide(L)'
;VDGSDANSAGVVIGYLDALADRFNLAAPGRAQVPPGPSIRLEPRFWFNPGLDSAHFLVPGLIGMLMMLSAVIATSLSIVREKERETMEQIRVSPARPWELIIGKLLPYILICVLTMAMVMLLGRILFGVTMRGSYALLSLATLLFLFAALGMGLLISSATRSQQEAFQIATMTTLVPALTLSGLIFPIASMPAPVRAVTLLVVPRYFTEALRAII
;
A
#
# COMPACT_ATOMS: atom_id res chain seq x y z
N VAL A 1 4.85 -5.46 23.51
CA VAL A 1 3.91 -5.60 22.38
C VAL A 1 4.53 -4.91 21.19
N ASP A 2 4.49 -5.55 20.02
CA ASP A 2 4.90 -4.95 18.75
C ASP A 2 3.89 -3.85 18.37
N GLY A 3 4.35 -2.61 18.35
CA GLY A 3 3.54 -1.43 18.06
C GLY A 3 3.56 -1.02 16.59
N SER A 4 4.22 -1.77 15.72
CA SER A 4 4.33 -1.44 14.29
C SER A 4 2.96 -1.33 13.60
N ASP A 5 1.99 -2.17 14.02
CA ASP A 5 0.57 -2.03 13.68
C ASP A 5 -0.22 -1.65 14.93
N ALA A 6 -0.60 -0.38 15.03
CA ALA A 6 -1.32 0.19 16.16
C ALA A 6 -2.66 -0.50 16.44
N ASN A 7 -3.37 -0.95 15.39
CA ASN A 7 -4.67 -1.62 15.54
C ASN A 7 -4.51 -3.00 16.17
N SER A 8 -3.61 -3.82 15.65
CA SER A 8 -3.31 -5.15 16.22
C SER A 8 -2.77 -5.05 17.65
N ALA A 9 -1.90 -4.08 17.93
CA ALA A 9 -1.39 -3.83 19.27
C ALA A 9 -2.51 -3.46 20.24
N GLY A 10 -3.44 -2.59 19.85
CA GLY A 10 -4.59 -2.19 20.67
C GLY A 10 -5.51 -3.38 21.01
N VAL A 11 -5.77 -4.25 20.03
CA VAL A 11 -6.57 -5.47 20.25
C VAL A 11 -5.89 -6.42 21.25
N VAL A 12 -4.60 -6.66 21.10
CA VAL A 12 -3.83 -7.52 22.03
C VAL A 12 -3.87 -6.98 23.43
N ILE A 13 -3.70 -5.66 23.63
CA ILE A 13 -3.77 -5.03 24.94
C ILE A 13 -5.16 -5.18 25.54
N GLY A 14 -6.22 -4.92 24.77
CA GLY A 14 -7.58 -5.10 25.24
C GLY A 14 -7.87 -6.54 25.75
N TYR A 15 -7.33 -7.56 25.09
CA TYR A 15 -7.42 -8.93 25.56
C TYR A 15 -6.62 -9.17 26.85
N LEU A 16 -5.41 -8.61 26.95
CA LEU A 16 -4.57 -8.75 28.14
C LEU A 16 -5.18 -8.03 29.34
N ASP A 17 -5.74 -6.83 29.16
CA ASP A 17 -6.44 -6.07 30.19
C ASP A 17 -7.66 -6.86 30.70
N ALA A 18 -8.48 -7.40 29.77
CA ALA A 18 -9.62 -8.21 30.14
C ALA A 18 -9.25 -9.50 30.91
N LEU A 19 -8.10 -10.11 30.57
CA LEU A 19 -7.57 -11.26 31.30
C LEU A 19 -7.07 -10.87 32.70
N ALA A 20 -6.36 -9.75 32.82
CA ALA A 20 -5.89 -9.24 34.08
C ALA A 20 -7.04 -8.87 35.03
N ASP A 21 -8.08 -8.24 34.48
CA ASP A 21 -9.30 -7.91 35.23
C ASP A 21 -10.02 -9.17 35.72
N ARG A 22 -10.20 -10.16 34.82
CA ARG A 22 -10.79 -11.46 35.22
C ARG A 22 -9.98 -12.15 36.32
N PHE A 23 -8.65 -12.15 36.21
CA PHE A 23 -7.78 -12.72 37.23
C PHE A 23 -7.89 -11.96 38.57
N ASN A 24 -7.90 -10.63 38.48
CA ASN A 24 -8.04 -9.77 39.65
C ASN A 24 -9.41 -9.97 40.35
N LEU A 25 -10.48 -10.22 39.60
CA LEU A 25 -11.82 -10.51 40.12
C LEU A 25 -11.97 -11.93 40.67
N ALA A 26 -11.31 -12.91 40.03
CA ALA A 26 -11.41 -14.33 40.40
C ALA A 26 -10.55 -14.71 41.59
N ALA A 27 -9.67 -13.84 42.09
CA ALA A 27 -8.81 -14.11 43.27
C ALA A 27 -9.67 -14.27 44.54
N PRO A 28 -9.71 -15.47 45.15
CA PRO A 28 -10.58 -15.73 46.31
C PRO A 28 -10.19 -14.88 47.50
N GLY A 29 -11.17 -14.25 48.15
CA GLY A 29 -11.01 -13.54 49.43
C GLY A 29 -10.95 -12.02 49.37
N ARG A 30 -11.15 -11.37 48.24
CA ARG A 30 -11.01 -9.89 48.08
C ARG A 30 -12.18 -9.04 48.57
N ALA A 31 -13.28 -9.65 49.05
CA ALA A 31 -14.41 -8.87 49.57
C ALA A 31 -14.14 -8.22 50.93
N GLN A 32 -13.07 -8.60 51.69
CA GLN A 32 -12.83 -8.12 53.04
C GLN A 32 -11.34 -7.91 53.41
N VAL A 33 -10.40 -7.95 52.46
CA VAL A 33 -8.94 -7.79 52.75
C VAL A 33 -8.44 -6.53 52.01
N PRO A 34 -7.51 -5.74 52.65
CA PRO A 34 -6.87 -4.60 51.96
C PRO A 34 -6.27 -5.02 50.63
N PRO A 35 -6.16 -4.11 49.65
CA PRO A 35 -5.81 -4.43 48.25
C PRO A 35 -4.49 -5.22 48.17
N GLY A 36 -4.62 -6.55 48.05
CA GLY A 36 -3.48 -7.42 47.77
C GLY A 36 -2.89 -7.11 46.38
N PRO A 37 -1.75 -7.69 46.01
CA PRO A 37 -1.09 -7.39 44.77
C PRO A 37 -2.02 -7.65 43.58
N SER A 38 -2.54 -6.58 42.97
CA SER A 38 -3.29 -6.63 41.72
C SER A 38 -2.34 -6.71 40.54
N ILE A 39 -2.64 -7.53 39.58
CA ILE A 39 -1.91 -7.53 38.31
C ILE A 39 -2.25 -6.22 37.62
N ARG A 40 -1.27 -5.35 37.45
CA ARG A 40 -1.36 -4.13 36.67
C ARG A 40 -0.51 -4.34 35.40
N LEU A 41 -1.15 -4.21 34.26
CA LEU A 41 -0.43 -4.28 33.01
C LEU A 41 0.21 -2.92 32.71
N GLU A 42 1.51 -2.96 32.42
CA GLU A 42 2.25 -1.81 31.90
C GLU A 42 2.67 -2.14 30.47
N PRO A 43 1.84 -1.81 29.46
CA PRO A 43 2.15 -2.13 28.10
C PRO A 43 3.35 -1.33 27.62
N ARG A 44 4.38 -2.00 27.11
CA ARG A 44 5.53 -1.39 26.46
C ARG A 44 5.46 -1.65 24.96
N PHE A 45 5.36 -0.59 24.19
CA PHE A 45 5.31 -0.65 22.75
C PHE A 45 6.71 -0.56 22.16
N TRP A 46 7.04 -1.49 21.27
CA TRP A 46 8.28 -1.50 20.53
C TRP A 46 8.01 -0.94 19.12
N PHE A 47 8.97 -0.21 18.58
CA PHE A 47 8.93 0.41 17.23
C PHE A 47 7.99 1.61 17.05
N ASN A 48 6.85 1.67 17.73
CA ASN A 48 5.90 2.78 17.66
C ASN A 48 5.31 3.08 19.05
N PRO A 49 6.06 3.77 19.93
CA PRO A 49 5.64 4.05 21.30
C PRO A 49 4.36 4.89 21.41
N GLY A 50 4.08 5.73 20.41
CA GLY A 50 2.89 6.58 20.35
C GLY A 50 1.67 5.89 19.74
N LEU A 51 1.77 4.64 19.25
CA LEU A 51 0.73 3.96 18.47
C LEU A 51 0.22 4.82 17.32
N ASP A 52 1.12 5.58 16.70
CA ASP A 52 0.75 6.46 15.59
C ASP A 52 0.49 5.63 14.31
N SER A 53 -0.77 5.56 13.94
CA SER A 53 -1.21 4.82 12.76
C SER A 53 -0.71 5.44 11.44
N ALA A 54 -0.25 6.69 11.46
CA ALA A 54 0.25 7.37 10.26
C ALA A 54 1.48 6.67 9.69
N HIS A 55 2.43 6.21 10.52
CA HIS A 55 3.62 5.50 10.07
C HIS A 55 3.31 4.18 9.36
N PHE A 56 2.18 3.56 9.69
CA PHE A 56 1.73 2.32 9.06
C PHE A 56 0.89 2.58 7.81
N LEU A 57 -0.05 3.54 7.87
CA LEU A 57 -1.02 3.79 6.80
C LEU A 57 -0.43 4.60 5.65
N VAL A 58 0.40 5.61 5.94
CA VAL A 58 0.92 6.52 4.90
C VAL A 58 1.69 5.78 3.81
N PRO A 59 2.66 4.89 4.09
CA PRO A 59 3.35 4.13 3.04
C PRO A 59 2.41 3.28 2.18
N GLY A 60 1.41 2.67 2.80
CA GLY A 60 0.43 1.86 2.09
C GLY A 60 -0.48 2.68 1.17
N LEU A 61 -0.94 3.85 1.63
CA LEU A 61 -1.73 4.78 0.83
C LEU A 61 -0.93 5.33 -0.35
N ILE A 62 0.36 5.64 -0.15
CA ILE A 62 1.26 6.05 -1.22
C ILE A 62 1.29 4.99 -2.32
N GLY A 63 1.60 3.74 -1.96
CA GLY A 63 1.66 2.63 -2.92
C GLY A 63 0.35 2.41 -3.66
N MET A 64 -0.78 2.46 -2.94
CA MET A 64 -2.11 2.31 -3.51
C MET A 64 -2.44 3.43 -4.51
N LEU A 65 -2.26 4.69 -4.11
CA LEU A 65 -2.59 5.85 -4.96
C LEU A 65 -1.68 5.93 -6.19
N MET A 66 -0.39 5.66 -6.03
CA MET A 66 0.55 5.61 -7.15
C MET A 66 0.18 4.52 -8.15
N MET A 67 -0.15 3.31 -7.67
CA MET A 67 -0.55 2.23 -8.56
C MET A 67 -1.86 2.56 -9.29
N LEU A 68 -2.87 3.03 -8.57
CA LEU A 68 -4.15 3.39 -9.15
C LEU A 68 -3.97 4.46 -10.24
N SER A 69 -3.22 5.52 -9.95
CA SER A 69 -2.93 6.59 -10.89
C SER A 69 -2.15 6.11 -12.12
N ALA A 70 -1.10 5.30 -11.93
CA ALA A 70 -0.28 4.77 -13.00
C ALA A 70 -1.07 3.85 -13.93
N VAL A 71 -1.83 2.90 -13.38
CA VAL A 71 -2.62 1.92 -14.15
C VAL A 71 -3.73 2.60 -14.92
N ILE A 72 -4.51 3.49 -14.27
CA ILE A 72 -5.60 4.22 -14.92
C ILE A 72 -5.06 5.13 -16.03
N ALA A 73 -4.05 5.96 -15.74
CA ALA A 73 -3.49 6.88 -16.71
C ALA A 73 -2.95 6.16 -17.94
N THR A 74 -2.23 5.06 -17.75
CA THR A 74 -1.68 4.28 -18.86
C THR A 74 -2.76 3.60 -19.67
N SER A 75 -3.73 2.94 -19.02
CA SER A 75 -4.81 2.24 -19.73
C SER A 75 -5.67 3.20 -20.53
N LEU A 76 -6.07 4.35 -19.95
CA LEU A 76 -6.86 5.36 -20.64
C LEU A 76 -6.12 6.03 -21.79
N SER A 77 -4.80 6.28 -21.65
CA SER A 77 -4.00 6.89 -22.72
C SER A 77 -4.03 6.09 -24.01
N ILE A 78 -3.92 4.77 -23.91
CA ILE A 78 -3.88 3.89 -25.07
C ILE A 78 -5.28 3.65 -25.62
N VAL A 79 -6.26 3.43 -24.76
CA VAL A 79 -7.64 3.19 -25.18
C VAL A 79 -8.26 4.42 -25.85
N ARG A 80 -7.88 5.63 -25.40
CA ARG A 80 -8.30 6.88 -26.04
C ARG A 80 -7.89 6.95 -27.50
N GLU A 81 -6.71 6.45 -27.86
CA GLU A 81 -6.26 6.42 -29.26
C GLU A 81 -6.99 5.35 -30.07
N LYS A 82 -7.36 4.22 -29.43
CA LYS A 82 -8.21 3.21 -30.06
C LYS A 82 -9.61 3.78 -30.38
N GLU A 83 -10.24 4.49 -29.43
CA GLU A 83 -11.57 5.10 -29.62
C GLU A 83 -11.57 6.21 -30.68
N ARG A 84 -10.47 6.96 -30.79
CA ARG A 84 -10.35 8.07 -31.75
C ARG A 84 -9.87 7.61 -33.14
N GLU A 85 -9.70 6.31 -33.35
CA GLU A 85 -9.19 5.72 -34.61
C GLU A 85 -7.80 6.24 -35.04
N THR A 86 -7.11 6.97 -34.11
CA THR A 86 -5.77 7.50 -34.38
C THR A 86 -4.69 6.41 -34.37
N MET A 87 -5.03 5.19 -33.91
CA MET A 87 -4.12 4.04 -33.95
C MET A 87 -3.71 3.65 -35.38
N GLU A 88 -4.56 3.87 -36.38
CA GLU A 88 -4.22 3.60 -37.78
C GLU A 88 -3.14 4.56 -38.28
N GLN A 89 -3.23 5.83 -37.94
CA GLN A 89 -2.21 6.83 -38.27
C GLN A 89 -0.87 6.51 -37.62
N ILE A 90 -0.89 6.03 -36.37
CA ILE A 90 0.31 5.61 -35.64
C ILE A 90 0.96 4.38 -36.31
N ARG A 91 0.16 3.42 -36.81
CA ARG A 91 0.65 2.22 -37.52
C ARG A 91 1.30 2.52 -38.86
N VAL A 92 0.91 3.58 -39.54
CA VAL A 92 1.51 4.03 -40.79
C VAL A 92 2.80 4.83 -40.57
N SER A 93 3.02 5.29 -39.33
CA SER A 93 4.25 5.98 -38.94
C SER A 93 5.48 5.07 -39.05
N PRO A 94 6.65 5.57 -39.43
CA PRO A 94 7.92 4.82 -39.44
C PRO A 94 8.44 4.43 -38.04
N ALA A 95 7.75 4.84 -36.97
CA ALA A 95 8.14 4.58 -35.60
C ALA A 95 7.97 3.10 -35.24
N ARG A 96 8.94 2.55 -34.53
CA ARG A 96 8.89 1.17 -34.05
C ARG A 96 7.90 1.05 -32.87
N PRO A 97 7.19 -0.09 -32.71
CA PRO A 97 6.19 -0.25 -31.64
C PRO A 97 6.72 0.04 -30.23
N TRP A 98 7.97 -0.32 -29.93
CA TRP A 98 8.58 -0.06 -28.63
C TRP A 98 8.85 1.43 -28.38
N GLU A 99 9.17 2.21 -29.44
CA GLU A 99 9.40 3.66 -29.33
C GLU A 99 8.09 4.38 -28.96
N LEU A 100 6.99 3.94 -29.53
CA LEU A 100 5.65 4.44 -29.21
C LEU A 100 5.28 4.14 -27.75
N ILE A 101 5.52 2.91 -27.31
CA ILE A 101 5.24 2.50 -25.93
C ILE A 101 6.09 3.30 -24.95
N ILE A 102 7.39 3.40 -25.18
CA ILE A 102 8.29 4.16 -24.29
C ILE A 102 7.92 5.64 -24.30
N GLY A 103 7.67 6.23 -25.46
CA GLY A 103 7.28 7.64 -25.58
C GLY A 103 6.02 7.97 -24.80
N LYS A 104 5.07 7.01 -24.72
CA LYS A 104 3.84 7.17 -23.94
C LYS A 104 4.06 6.94 -22.43
N LEU A 105 4.89 5.98 -22.07
CA LEU A 105 5.13 5.64 -20.66
C LEU A 105 6.01 6.68 -19.96
N LEU A 106 6.94 7.29 -20.67
CA LEU A 106 7.93 8.22 -20.11
C LEU A 106 7.30 9.40 -19.36
N PRO A 107 6.29 10.13 -19.88
CA PRO A 107 5.64 11.19 -19.12
C PRO A 107 4.93 10.67 -17.87
N TYR A 108 4.35 9.47 -17.90
CA TYR A 108 3.69 8.89 -16.71
C TYR A 108 4.73 8.48 -15.66
N ILE A 109 5.87 7.93 -16.05
CA ILE A 109 6.98 7.65 -15.13
C ILE A 109 7.42 8.95 -14.45
N LEU A 110 7.59 10.02 -15.20
CA LEU A 110 8.00 11.32 -14.66
C LEU A 110 6.97 11.85 -13.65
N ILE A 111 5.69 11.84 -14.01
CA ILE A 111 4.60 12.29 -13.14
C ILE A 111 4.58 11.45 -11.85
N CYS A 112 4.69 10.13 -11.93
CA CYS A 112 4.70 9.26 -10.77
C CYS A 112 5.91 9.50 -9.87
N VAL A 113 7.10 9.70 -10.44
CA VAL A 113 8.32 10.03 -9.67
C VAL A 113 8.17 11.37 -8.95
N LEU A 114 7.61 12.40 -9.63
CA LEU A 114 7.31 13.69 -9.02
C LEU A 114 6.27 13.56 -7.91
N THR A 115 5.21 12.79 -8.13
CA THR A 115 4.19 12.51 -7.13
C THR A 115 4.80 11.82 -5.91
N MET A 116 5.66 10.83 -6.11
CA MET A 116 6.38 10.16 -5.03
C MET A 116 7.23 11.15 -4.23
N ALA A 117 8.03 11.99 -4.91
CA ALA A 117 8.86 13.00 -4.26
C ALA A 117 8.00 13.99 -3.45
N MET A 118 6.87 14.43 -4.02
CA MET A 118 5.93 15.34 -3.36
C MET A 118 5.29 14.71 -2.12
N VAL A 119 4.84 13.46 -2.22
CA VAL A 119 4.22 12.77 -1.08
C VAL A 119 5.24 12.50 0.03
N MET A 120 6.48 12.15 -0.31
CA MET A 120 7.56 12.02 0.68
C MET A 120 7.88 13.34 1.37
N LEU A 121 7.90 14.44 0.62
CA LEU A 121 8.11 15.79 1.17
C LEU A 121 6.97 16.15 2.13
N LEU A 122 5.71 15.95 1.73
CA LEU A 122 4.54 16.20 2.57
C LEU A 122 4.53 15.29 3.81
N GLY A 123 4.87 14.01 3.66
CA GLY A 123 5.00 13.07 4.77
C GLY A 123 6.00 13.54 5.81
N ARG A 124 7.13 14.10 5.36
CA ARG A 124 8.14 14.68 6.26
C ARG A 124 7.64 15.94 6.95
N ILE A 125 6.96 16.84 6.23
CA ILE A 125 6.50 18.14 6.78
C ILE A 125 5.31 17.97 7.72
N LEU A 126 4.31 17.15 7.33
CA LEU A 126 3.05 17.03 8.07
C LEU A 126 3.11 15.98 9.18
N PHE A 127 3.81 14.88 8.95
CA PHE A 127 3.82 13.74 9.85
C PHE A 127 5.19 13.48 10.50
N GLY A 128 6.20 14.30 10.22
CA GLY A 128 7.55 14.12 10.78
C GLY A 128 8.23 12.82 10.35
N VAL A 129 7.75 12.17 9.30
CA VAL A 129 8.29 10.91 8.79
C VAL A 129 9.70 11.15 8.25
N THR A 130 10.69 10.61 8.95
CA THR A 130 12.10 10.72 8.56
C THR A 130 12.56 9.47 7.85
N MET A 131 13.14 9.61 6.67
CA MET A 131 13.79 8.50 5.98
C MET A 131 15.02 8.03 6.75
N ARG A 132 15.05 6.75 7.07
CA ARG A 132 16.22 6.08 7.69
C ARG A 132 17.04 5.28 6.67
N GLY A 133 16.47 5.02 5.50
CA GLY A 133 17.07 4.22 4.43
C GLY A 133 17.72 5.02 3.32
N SER A 134 18.22 4.31 2.29
CA SER A 134 18.90 4.88 1.14
C SER A 134 17.91 5.40 0.09
N TYR A 135 18.09 6.65 -0.36
CA TYR A 135 17.34 7.23 -1.48
C TYR A 135 17.50 6.45 -2.80
N ALA A 136 18.68 5.84 -3.01
CA ALA A 136 18.92 4.99 -4.18
C ALA A 136 18.04 3.75 -4.18
N LEU A 137 17.91 3.09 -3.01
CA LEU A 137 17.04 1.93 -2.85
C LEU A 137 15.57 2.30 -3.07
N LEU A 138 15.13 3.44 -2.53
CA LEU A 138 13.79 3.95 -2.75
C LEU A 138 13.51 4.21 -4.23
N SER A 139 14.44 4.88 -4.93
CA SER A 139 14.30 5.16 -6.35
C SER A 139 14.20 3.89 -7.18
N LEU A 140 15.04 2.90 -6.88
CA LEU A 140 15.01 1.60 -7.55
C LEU A 140 13.69 0.86 -7.31
N ALA A 141 13.24 0.79 -6.06
CA ALA A 141 11.96 0.18 -5.70
C ALA A 141 10.78 0.87 -6.40
N THR A 142 10.80 2.21 -6.45
CA THR A 142 9.79 3.01 -7.14
C THR A 142 9.78 2.72 -8.64
N LEU A 143 10.94 2.68 -9.29
CA LEU A 143 11.03 2.37 -10.72
C LEU A 143 10.52 0.97 -11.04
N LEU A 144 10.93 -0.05 -10.29
CA LEU A 144 10.46 -1.42 -10.47
C LEU A 144 8.94 -1.52 -10.28
N PHE A 145 8.42 -0.86 -9.26
CA PHE A 145 7.00 -0.77 -9.00
C PHE A 145 6.24 -0.12 -10.16
N LEU A 146 6.75 1.01 -10.68
CA LEU A 146 6.15 1.71 -11.81
C LEU A 146 6.16 0.87 -13.08
N PHE A 147 7.24 0.16 -13.38
CA PHE A 147 7.26 -0.74 -14.53
C PHE A 147 6.17 -1.81 -14.44
N ALA A 148 5.96 -2.39 -13.27
CA ALA A 148 4.90 -3.36 -13.05
C ALA A 148 3.50 -2.73 -13.18
N ALA A 149 3.27 -1.55 -12.59
CA ALA A 149 2.00 -0.83 -12.66
C ALA A 149 1.66 -0.39 -14.10
N LEU A 150 2.62 0.19 -14.82
CA LEU A 150 2.45 0.61 -16.20
C LEU A 150 2.22 -0.61 -17.13
N GLY A 151 2.93 -1.72 -16.89
CA GLY A 151 2.70 -2.98 -17.59
C GLY A 151 1.29 -3.51 -17.39
N MET A 152 0.74 -3.43 -16.17
CA MET A 152 -0.65 -3.78 -15.88
C MET A 152 -1.63 -2.87 -16.63
N GLY A 153 -1.37 -1.56 -16.68
CA GLY A 153 -2.16 -0.61 -17.47
C GLY A 153 -2.15 -0.94 -18.98
N LEU A 154 -0.99 -1.35 -19.52
CA LEU A 154 -0.87 -1.83 -20.91
C LEU A 154 -1.71 -3.09 -21.16
N LEU A 155 -1.67 -4.06 -20.26
CA LEU A 155 -2.47 -5.29 -20.36
C LEU A 155 -3.96 -4.96 -20.39
N ILE A 156 -4.44 -4.12 -19.47
CA ILE A 156 -5.85 -3.70 -19.42
C ILE A 156 -6.23 -2.99 -20.73
N SER A 157 -5.40 -2.07 -21.22
CA SER A 157 -5.65 -1.35 -22.46
C SER A 157 -5.71 -2.26 -23.68
N SER A 158 -4.99 -3.38 -23.67
CA SER A 158 -5.03 -4.37 -24.75
C SER A 158 -6.36 -5.10 -24.82
N ALA A 159 -6.94 -5.39 -23.66
CA ALA A 159 -8.18 -6.16 -23.51
C ALA A 159 -9.46 -5.31 -23.66
N THR A 160 -9.36 -3.97 -23.53
CA THR A 160 -10.51 -3.06 -23.50
C THR A 160 -10.67 -2.28 -24.81
N ARG A 161 -11.91 -1.87 -25.11
CA ARG A 161 -12.25 -1.13 -26.33
C ARG A 161 -12.70 0.29 -26.08
N SER A 162 -13.20 0.59 -24.86
CA SER A 162 -13.67 1.92 -24.48
C SER A 162 -12.94 2.43 -23.24
N GLN A 163 -12.82 3.77 -23.11
CA GLN A 163 -12.21 4.41 -21.94
C GLN A 163 -12.99 4.08 -20.67
N GLN A 164 -14.33 4.01 -20.76
CA GLN A 164 -15.16 3.66 -19.62
C GLN A 164 -14.89 2.24 -19.11
N GLU A 165 -14.80 1.28 -20.04
CA GLU A 165 -14.47 -0.10 -19.72
C GLU A 165 -13.06 -0.20 -19.09
N ALA A 166 -12.07 0.47 -19.71
CA ALA A 166 -10.69 0.50 -19.20
C ALA A 166 -10.60 1.09 -17.79
N PHE A 167 -11.33 2.18 -17.53
CA PHE A 167 -11.37 2.81 -16.22
C PHE A 167 -11.97 1.88 -15.16
N GLN A 168 -13.09 1.22 -15.47
CA GLN A 168 -13.74 0.30 -14.53
C GLN A 168 -12.84 -0.90 -14.22
N ILE A 169 -12.28 -1.55 -15.25
CA ILE A 169 -11.41 -2.71 -15.06
C ILE A 169 -10.13 -2.30 -14.33
N ALA A 170 -9.50 -1.18 -14.71
CA ALA A 170 -8.30 -0.66 -14.04
C ALA A 170 -8.56 -0.40 -12.56
N THR A 171 -9.67 0.26 -12.24
CA THR A 171 -10.05 0.57 -10.87
C THR A 171 -10.30 -0.68 -10.05
N MET A 172 -11.11 -1.62 -10.55
CA MET A 172 -11.43 -2.85 -9.82
C MET A 172 -10.20 -3.75 -9.63
N THR A 173 -9.40 -3.92 -10.67
CA THR A 173 -8.21 -4.77 -10.63
C THR A 173 -7.11 -4.20 -9.74
N THR A 174 -7.08 -2.86 -9.56
CA THR A 174 -6.04 -2.21 -8.75
C THR A 174 -6.52 -1.92 -7.35
N LEU A 175 -7.68 -1.27 -7.19
CA LEU A 175 -8.15 -0.76 -5.90
C LEU A 175 -8.48 -1.88 -4.92
N VAL A 176 -9.24 -2.88 -5.38
CA VAL A 176 -9.67 -3.98 -4.50
C VAL A 176 -8.48 -4.78 -3.96
N PRO A 177 -7.54 -5.30 -4.79
CA PRO A 177 -6.36 -5.99 -4.27
C PRO A 177 -5.43 -5.09 -3.45
N ALA A 178 -5.29 -3.81 -3.83
CA ALA A 178 -4.46 -2.87 -3.08
C ALA A 178 -5.01 -2.62 -1.67
N LEU A 179 -6.31 -2.50 -1.49
CA LEU A 179 -6.93 -2.31 -0.17
C LEU A 179 -6.89 -3.59 0.68
N THR A 180 -7.19 -4.74 0.09
CA THR A 180 -7.42 -5.98 0.85
C THR A 180 -6.19 -6.87 0.98
N LEU A 181 -5.34 -6.93 -0.05
CA LEU A 181 -4.25 -7.91 -0.18
C LEU A 181 -2.83 -7.31 -0.11
N SER A 182 -2.70 -5.98 -0.04
CA SER A 182 -1.37 -5.34 0.05
C SER A 182 -0.81 -5.27 1.47
N GLY A 183 -1.59 -5.63 2.47
CA GLY A 183 -1.22 -5.41 3.87
C GLY A 183 -1.49 -3.98 4.36
N LEU A 184 -2.32 -3.21 3.64
CA LEU A 184 -2.69 -1.84 4.03
C LEU A 184 -3.68 -1.83 5.19
N ILE A 185 -4.80 -2.56 5.05
CA ILE A 185 -5.86 -2.61 6.07
C ILE A 185 -5.67 -3.85 6.96
N PHE A 186 -5.42 -5.00 6.34
CA PHE A 186 -5.29 -6.27 7.05
C PHE A 186 -3.84 -6.74 7.02
N PRO A 187 -3.20 -7.00 8.19
CA PRO A 187 -1.87 -7.57 8.23
C PRO A 187 -1.82 -8.92 7.50
N ILE A 188 -0.87 -9.08 6.59
CA ILE A 188 -0.74 -10.31 5.78
C ILE A 188 -0.51 -11.55 6.66
N ALA A 189 0.13 -11.37 7.82
CA ALA A 189 0.39 -12.43 8.78
C ALA A 189 -0.90 -13.06 9.36
N SER A 190 -2.01 -12.30 9.42
CA SER A 190 -3.30 -12.77 9.94
C SER A 190 -4.17 -13.45 8.86
N MET A 191 -3.74 -13.45 7.59
CA MET A 191 -4.51 -14.04 6.49
C MET A 191 -4.37 -15.57 6.44
N PRO A 192 -5.45 -16.31 6.07
CA PRO A 192 -5.39 -17.75 5.80
C PRO A 192 -4.40 -18.08 4.69
N ALA A 193 -3.77 -19.26 4.74
CA ALA A 193 -2.72 -19.69 3.81
C ALA A 193 -3.07 -19.51 2.30
N PRO A 194 -4.28 -19.87 1.81
CA PRO A 194 -4.60 -19.68 0.39
C PRO A 194 -4.69 -18.20 -0.02
N VAL A 195 -5.25 -17.33 0.85
CA VAL A 195 -5.31 -15.88 0.59
C VAL A 195 -3.91 -15.28 0.59
N ARG A 196 -3.06 -15.70 1.53
CA ARG A 196 -1.67 -15.29 1.61
C ARG A 196 -0.86 -15.64 0.35
N ALA A 197 -1.15 -16.78 -0.29
CA ALA A 197 -0.54 -17.13 -1.58
C ALA A 197 -0.95 -16.16 -2.69
N VAL A 198 -2.21 -15.73 -2.73
CA VAL A 198 -2.71 -14.75 -3.72
C VAL A 198 -2.05 -13.37 -3.53
N THR A 199 -1.71 -12.97 -2.29
CA THR A 199 -1.04 -11.69 -2.04
C THR A 199 0.33 -11.59 -2.71
N LEU A 200 0.96 -12.72 -3.08
CA LEU A 200 2.24 -12.73 -3.81
C LEU A 200 2.13 -12.14 -5.22
N LEU A 201 0.95 -12.14 -5.80
CA LEU A 201 0.69 -11.55 -7.13
C LEU A 201 0.38 -10.05 -7.06
N VAL A 202 0.20 -9.51 -5.86
CA VAL A 202 -0.22 -8.13 -5.65
C VAL A 202 0.98 -7.20 -5.58
N VAL A 203 1.22 -6.44 -6.63
CA VAL A 203 2.38 -5.54 -6.77
C VAL A 203 2.49 -4.51 -5.64
N PRO A 204 1.41 -3.82 -5.19
CA PRO A 204 1.46 -2.86 -4.08
C PRO A 204 2.03 -3.42 -2.78
N ARG A 205 1.88 -4.72 -2.53
CA ARG A 205 2.42 -5.38 -1.35
C ARG A 205 3.93 -5.15 -1.21
N TYR A 206 4.68 -5.48 -2.25
CA TYR A 206 6.15 -5.38 -2.24
C TYR A 206 6.62 -3.94 -2.07
N PHE A 207 5.94 -3.02 -2.74
CA PHE A 207 6.27 -1.60 -2.63
C PHE A 207 5.97 -1.05 -1.24
N THR A 208 4.83 -1.42 -0.64
CA THR A 208 4.47 -1.02 0.72
C THR A 208 5.44 -1.58 1.75
N GLU A 209 5.85 -2.84 1.62
CA GLU A 209 6.87 -3.48 2.47
C GLU A 209 8.23 -2.77 2.31
N ALA A 210 8.65 -2.48 1.07
CA ALA A 210 9.89 -1.73 0.80
C ALA A 210 9.86 -0.31 1.40
N LEU A 211 8.75 0.41 1.23
CA LEU A 211 8.56 1.74 1.83
C LEU A 211 8.66 1.70 3.36
N ARG A 212 7.98 0.77 4.00
CA ARG A 212 8.03 0.60 5.47
C ARG A 212 9.43 0.25 5.98
N ALA A 213 10.22 -0.46 5.18
CA ALA A 213 11.60 -0.79 5.53
C ALA A 213 12.57 0.38 5.35
N ILE A 214 12.22 1.37 4.53
CA ILE A 214 13.06 2.53 4.19
C ILE A 214 12.72 3.76 5.07
N ILE A 215 11.47 3.89 5.44
CA ILE A 215 10.94 4.96 6.30
C ILE A 215 11.11 4.57 7.77
#